data_dc02e83c0c68f77d97bb95b2fdbb2629
#
_entry.id   dc02e83c0c68f77d97bb95b2fdbb2629
#
_cell.length_a   1.000
_cell.length_b   1.000
_cell.length_c   1.000
_cell.angle_alpha   90.00
_cell.angle_beta   90.00
_cell.angle_gamma   90.00
#
_symmetry.space_group_name_H-M   'P 1'
#
loop_
_entity.id
_entity.type
_entity.pdbx_description
1 polymer ?
#
loop_
_entity_poly.entity_id
_entity_poly.type
_entity_poly.pdbx_seq_one_letter_code
_entity_poly.pdbx_strand_id
1 'polypeptide(L)'
;SDVYKRQLQDLVKIMAYYKMNTLQIHLNDNGFKQFFGHDWSKTYAAFRLESDTYPGLAAEDGYYTKREFIDLQKLAENLYVEIIPEIDAPAHTLAFTHYKPEIGSKEYGMDHLDLFNPETYKFMDGLFKEYLEGDEPVFRGKKVHIGTDEYSNKKKDVVEKFRAFTDHYIRFVEGFGKQAVVWGALSHAKGDTPVKSENVVMNAWYNGYADPATMIKDGYQLISIPDGLVYIVPKAGYYYDYLNEPYLYKEWTCLLYTSPS
;
A
#
# COMPACT_ATOMS: atom_id res chain seq x y z
N SER A 1 -12.49 -11.22 -16.01
CA SER A 1 -12.46 -9.91 -15.31
C SER A 1 -13.72 -9.66 -14.48
N ASP A 2 -14.91 -9.95 -14.99
CA ASP A 2 -16.18 -9.67 -14.29
C ASP A 2 -16.35 -10.41 -12.96
N VAL A 3 -15.75 -11.58 -12.81
CA VAL A 3 -15.79 -12.37 -11.57
C VAL A 3 -15.11 -11.63 -10.43
N TYR A 4 -13.91 -11.10 -10.65
CA TYR A 4 -13.17 -10.37 -9.62
C TYR A 4 -13.83 -9.04 -9.22
N LYS A 5 -14.45 -8.35 -10.18
CA LYS A 5 -15.20 -7.10 -9.90
C LYS A 5 -16.41 -7.35 -9.00
N ARG A 6 -17.16 -8.44 -9.26
CA ARG A 6 -18.28 -8.86 -8.39
C ARG A 6 -17.79 -9.26 -7.01
N GLN A 7 -16.64 -9.92 -6.88
CA GLN A 7 -16.11 -10.33 -5.58
C GLN A 7 -15.86 -9.13 -4.65
N LEU A 8 -15.29 -8.03 -5.13
CA LEU A 8 -15.12 -6.84 -4.29
C LEU A 8 -16.45 -6.17 -3.93
N GLN A 9 -17.42 -6.14 -4.84
CA GLN A 9 -18.76 -5.65 -4.53
C GLN A 9 -19.46 -6.52 -3.45
N ASP A 10 -19.32 -7.83 -3.56
CA ASP A 10 -19.92 -8.76 -2.59
C ASP A 10 -19.15 -8.68 -1.25
N LEU A 11 -17.83 -8.52 -1.27
CA LEU A 11 -17.04 -8.28 -0.07
C LEU A 11 -17.50 -7.03 0.67
N VAL A 12 -17.71 -5.91 -0.02
CA VAL A 12 -18.21 -4.66 0.57
C VAL A 12 -19.58 -4.87 1.23
N LYS A 13 -20.51 -5.64 0.59
CA LYS A 13 -21.81 -5.97 1.18
C LYS A 13 -21.68 -6.84 2.42
N ILE A 14 -20.79 -7.84 2.40
CA ILE A 14 -20.50 -8.70 3.55
C ILE A 14 -19.89 -7.86 4.69
N MET A 15 -18.95 -6.99 4.40
CA MET A 15 -18.35 -6.09 5.38
C MET A 15 -19.41 -5.20 6.03
N ALA A 16 -20.31 -4.60 5.24
CA ALA A 16 -21.39 -3.78 5.76
C ALA A 16 -22.34 -4.60 6.67
N TYR A 17 -22.67 -5.84 6.28
CA TYR A 17 -23.48 -6.74 7.09
C TYR A 17 -22.86 -7.01 8.45
N TYR A 18 -21.54 -7.24 8.51
CA TYR A 18 -20.78 -7.44 9.75
C TYR A 18 -20.33 -6.14 10.43
N LYS A 19 -20.80 -4.97 9.96
CA LYS A 19 -20.46 -3.63 10.51
C LYS A 19 -18.98 -3.28 10.44
N MET A 20 -18.28 -3.85 9.47
CA MET A 20 -16.94 -3.41 9.09
C MET A 20 -17.07 -2.17 8.20
N ASN A 21 -16.30 -1.12 8.45
CA ASN A 21 -16.51 0.18 7.84
C ASN A 21 -15.35 0.69 6.98
N THR A 22 -14.32 -0.10 6.81
CA THR A 22 -13.12 0.34 6.05
C THR A 22 -12.55 -0.84 5.27
N LEU A 23 -12.33 -0.64 3.97
CA LEU A 23 -11.68 -1.60 3.07
C LEU A 23 -10.48 -0.92 2.42
N GLN A 24 -9.27 -1.37 2.73
CA GLN A 24 -8.05 -0.99 2.01
C GLN A 24 -7.89 -1.91 0.80
N ILE A 25 -7.64 -1.32 -0.38
CA ILE A 25 -7.45 -2.05 -1.62
C ILE A 25 -6.04 -1.80 -2.15
N HIS A 26 -5.21 -2.82 -2.12
CA HIS A 26 -3.85 -2.85 -2.65
C HIS A 26 -3.90 -2.98 -4.18
N LEU A 27 -3.47 -1.94 -4.92
CA LEU A 27 -3.67 -1.86 -6.36
C LEU A 27 -2.49 -2.35 -7.20
N ASN A 28 -1.30 -2.46 -6.61
CA ASN A 28 -0.12 -2.97 -7.29
C ASN A 28 0.69 -3.90 -6.42
N ASP A 29 1.19 -4.96 -7.03
CA ASP A 29 2.14 -5.88 -6.39
C ASP A 29 2.86 -6.73 -7.44
N ASN A 30 3.79 -7.57 -6.96
CA ASN A 30 4.55 -8.49 -7.80
C ASN A 30 4.86 -9.81 -7.08
N GLY A 31 5.13 -10.82 -7.88
CA GLY A 31 5.60 -12.10 -7.38
C GLY A 31 7.05 -12.06 -6.93
N PHE A 32 7.47 -13.11 -6.20
CA PHE A 32 8.86 -13.29 -5.82
C PHE A 32 9.68 -13.84 -7.00
N LYS A 33 10.71 -13.11 -7.39
CA LYS A 33 11.61 -13.44 -8.53
C LYS A 33 12.06 -14.91 -8.56
N GLN A 34 12.27 -15.51 -7.40
CA GLN A 34 12.72 -16.90 -7.26
C GLN A 34 11.77 -17.92 -7.90
N PHE A 35 10.47 -17.62 -7.97
CA PHE A 35 9.47 -18.48 -8.59
C PHE A 35 9.37 -18.27 -10.11
N PHE A 36 10.10 -17.30 -10.65
CA PHE A 36 10.12 -16.92 -12.05
C PHE A 36 11.53 -17.03 -12.66
N GLY A 37 12.27 -18.06 -12.26
CA GLY A 37 13.62 -18.33 -12.77
C GLY A 37 14.65 -17.29 -12.38
N HIS A 38 14.47 -16.58 -11.27
CA HIS A 38 15.31 -15.48 -10.80
C HIS A 38 15.44 -14.30 -11.79
N ASP A 39 14.41 -14.10 -12.62
CA ASP A 39 14.40 -13.12 -13.70
C ASP A 39 13.27 -12.11 -13.49
N TRP A 40 13.61 -10.84 -13.23
CA TRP A 40 12.62 -9.78 -13.03
C TRP A 40 11.74 -9.57 -14.27
N SER A 41 12.27 -9.77 -15.48
CA SER A 41 11.50 -9.58 -16.71
C SER A 41 10.39 -10.63 -16.89
N LYS A 42 10.51 -11.76 -16.20
CA LYS A 42 9.54 -12.86 -16.21
C LYS A 42 8.67 -12.88 -14.96
N THR A 43 9.07 -12.14 -13.93
CA THR A 43 8.33 -12.09 -12.68
C THR A 43 6.99 -11.41 -12.90
N TYR A 44 5.93 -12.07 -12.47
CA TYR A 44 4.60 -11.51 -12.57
C TYR A 44 4.48 -10.24 -11.74
N ALA A 45 3.84 -9.22 -12.31
CA ALA A 45 3.53 -7.97 -11.65
C ALA A 45 2.23 -7.39 -12.22
N ALA A 46 1.49 -6.68 -11.41
CA ALA A 46 0.24 -6.09 -11.83
C ALA A 46 -0.02 -4.75 -11.17
N PHE A 47 -0.59 -3.83 -11.94
CA PHE A 47 -1.30 -2.66 -11.45
C PHE A 47 -2.76 -2.77 -11.88
N ARG A 48 -3.69 -2.61 -10.96
CA ARG A 48 -5.10 -2.98 -11.14
C ARG A 48 -6.05 -1.82 -11.40
N LEU A 49 -5.52 -0.67 -11.84
CA LEU A 49 -6.36 0.50 -12.16
C LEU A 49 -5.94 1.11 -13.49
N GLU A 50 -6.93 1.47 -14.30
CA GLU A 50 -6.74 2.17 -15.58
C GLU A 50 -6.01 3.49 -15.39
N SER A 51 -5.06 3.78 -16.28
CA SER A 51 -4.36 5.06 -16.34
C SER A 51 -4.39 5.64 -17.75
N ASP A 52 -4.83 6.88 -17.87
CA ASP A 52 -4.75 7.65 -19.10
C ASP A 52 -3.41 8.34 -19.25
N THR A 53 -2.79 8.72 -18.12
CA THR A 53 -1.45 9.32 -18.10
C THR A 53 -0.38 8.33 -18.55
N TYR A 54 -0.58 7.04 -18.21
CA TYR A 54 0.33 5.94 -18.54
C TYR A 54 -0.43 4.80 -19.24
N PRO A 55 -0.83 5.00 -20.52
CA PRO A 55 -1.56 3.96 -21.28
C PRO A 55 -0.77 2.65 -21.34
N GLY A 56 -1.41 1.53 -20.98
CA GLY A 56 -0.78 0.22 -20.95
C GLY A 56 -0.08 -0.12 -19.63
N LEU A 57 -0.14 0.74 -18.60
CA LEU A 57 0.37 0.44 -17.26
C LEU A 57 -0.49 -0.60 -16.55
N ALA A 58 -1.81 -0.56 -16.73
CA ALA A 58 -2.73 -1.50 -16.12
C ALA A 58 -2.52 -2.92 -16.67
N ALA A 59 -2.64 -3.92 -15.80
CA ALA A 59 -2.36 -5.31 -16.13
C ALA A 59 -3.36 -5.87 -17.17
N GLU A 60 -2.84 -6.52 -18.22
CA GLU A 60 -3.64 -7.08 -19.34
C GLU A 60 -4.61 -8.18 -18.89
N ASP A 61 -4.29 -8.93 -17.84
CA ASP A 61 -5.11 -10.01 -17.32
C ASP A 61 -6.31 -9.56 -16.48
N GLY A 62 -6.41 -8.25 -16.20
CA GLY A 62 -7.55 -7.63 -15.56
C GLY A 62 -7.21 -6.41 -14.71
N TYR A 63 -8.06 -5.40 -14.82
CA TYR A 63 -7.97 -4.15 -14.07
C TYR A 63 -9.37 -3.52 -13.93
N TYR A 64 -9.49 -2.56 -13.03
CA TYR A 64 -10.65 -1.69 -12.94
C TYR A 64 -10.49 -0.51 -13.89
N THR A 65 -11.50 -0.21 -14.70
CA THR A 65 -11.56 1.12 -15.30
C THR A 65 -11.77 2.16 -14.20
N LYS A 66 -11.41 3.41 -14.45
CA LYS A 66 -11.65 4.50 -13.49
C LYS A 66 -13.13 4.57 -13.10
N ARG A 67 -14.02 4.39 -14.07
CA ARG A 67 -15.46 4.39 -13.84
C ARG A 67 -15.91 3.27 -12.92
N GLU A 68 -15.46 2.05 -13.16
CA GLU A 68 -15.80 0.91 -12.32
C GLU A 68 -15.28 1.05 -10.89
N PHE A 69 -14.09 1.63 -10.73
CA PHE A 69 -13.52 1.89 -9.40
C PHE A 69 -14.29 2.99 -8.65
N ILE A 70 -14.73 4.03 -9.36
CA ILE A 70 -15.64 5.04 -8.81
C ILE A 70 -16.97 4.41 -8.39
N ASP A 71 -17.56 3.58 -9.24
CA ASP A 71 -18.86 2.94 -8.95
C ASP A 71 -18.76 1.97 -7.75
N LEU A 72 -17.64 1.26 -7.59
CA LEU A 72 -17.36 0.44 -6.41
C LEU A 72 -17.30 1.31 -5.13
N GLN A 73 -16.62 2.44 -5.18
CA GLN A 73 -16.54 3.36 -4.04
C GLN A 73 -17.92 3.96 -3.70
N LYS A 74 -18.71 4.33 -4.70
CA LYS A 74 -20.09 4.81 -4.48
C LYS A 74 -20.98 3.74 -3.84
N LEU A 75 -20.84 2.46 -4.25
CA LEU A 75 -21.53 1.35 -3.60
C LEU A 75 -21.12 1.24 -2.13
N ALA A 76 -19.82 1.30 -1.85
CA ALA A 76 -19.29 1.22 -0.50
C ALA A 76 -19.75 2.40 0.38
N GLU A 77 -19.69 3.63 -0.14
CA GLU A 77 -20.19 4.84 0.54
C GLU A 77 -21.66 4.69 0.95
N ASN A 78 -22.51 4.17 0.05
CA ASN A 78 -23.93 3.91 0.33
C ASN A 78 -24.15 2.84 1.43
N LEU A 79 -23.16 2.00 1.66
CA LEU A 79 -23.17 0.96 2.68
C LEU A 79 -22.34 1.32 3.92
N TYR A 80 -21.90 2.59 4.02
CA TYR A 80 -21.06 3.11 5.11
C TYR A 80 -19.70 2.41 5.23
N VAL A 81 -19.14 1.97 4.12
CA VAL A 81 -17.79 1.40 4.03
C VAL A 81 -16.90 2.39 3.28
N GLU A 82 -15.84 2.88 3.92
CA GLU A 82 -14.81 3.69 3.27
C GLU A 82 -13.87 2.77 2.50
N ILE A 83 -13.60 3.06 1.23
CA ILE A 83 -12.52 2.42 0.48
C ILE A 83 -11.27 3.32 0.57
N ILE A 84 -10.17 2.73 1.04
CA ILE A 84 -8.84 3.34 1.02
C ILE A 84 -8.07 2.72 -0.14
N PRO A 85 -7.91 3.42 -1.27
CA PRO A 85 -7.07 2.94 -2.35
C PRO A 85 -5.61 3.03 -1.96
N GLU A 86 -4.84 1.99 -2.30
CA GLU A 86 -3.41 1.92 -2.06
C GLU A 86 -2.64 1.81 -3.37
N ILE A 87 -1.72 2.74 -3.57
CA ILE A 87 -0.63 2.62 -4.54
C ILE A 87 0.64 2.46 -3.74
N ASP A 88 1.16 1.24 -3.72
CA ASP A 88 2.33 0.92 -2.92
C ASP A 88 3.63 1.30 -3.65
N ALA A 89 4.48 2.03 -2.95
CA ALA A 89 5.81 2.47 -3.37
C ALA A 89 6.62 2.85 -2.12
N PRO A 90 7.96 2.74 -2.15
CA PRO A 90 8.83 2.51 -3.31
C PRO A 90 9.21 1.03 -3.54
N ALA A 91 8.74 0.10 -2.73
CA ALA A 91 8.80 -1.33 -2.99
C ALA A 91 7.48 -1.83 -3.64
N HIS A 92 7.39 -3.12 -3.98
CA HIS A 92 6.22 -3.72 -4.64
C HIS A 92 5.86 -3.06 -5.98
N THR A 93 6.85 -2.49 -6.67
CA THR A 93 6.65 -1.61 -7.82
C THR A 93 7.07 -2.20 -9.16
N LEU A 94 7.20 -3.53 -9.26
CA LEU A 94 7.66 -4.16 -10.50
C LEU A 94 6.74 -3.86 -11.70
N ALA A 95 5.44 -3.68 -11.49
CA ALA A 95 4.53 -3.26 -12.55
C ALA A 95 4.92 -1.90 -13.14
N PHE A 96 5.36 -0.97 -12.31
CA PHE A 96 5.80 0.35 -12.74
C PHE A 96 7.16 0.30 -13.43
N THR A 97 8.06 -0.54 -12.95
CA THR A 97 9.39 -0.70 -13.56
C THR A 97 9.38 -1.58 -14.80
N HIS A 98 8.41 -2.45 -14.99
CA HIS A 98 8.15 -3.10 -16.28
C HIS A 98 7.70 -2.08 -17.33
N TYR A 99 6.84 -1.14 -16.95
CA TYR A 99 6.38 -0.07 -17.83
C TYR A 99 7.48 0.94 -18.13
N LYS A 100 8.25 1.34 -17.11
CA LYS A 100 9.32 2.36 -17.21
C LYS A 100 10.60 1.86 -16.51
N PRO A 101 11.42 1.00 -17.18
CA PRO A 101 12.55 0.33 -16.53
C PRO A 101 13.61 1.26 -15.93
N GLU A 102 13.74 2.48 -16.43
CA GLU A 102 14.72 3.47 -15.96
C GLU A 102 14.46 3.98 -14.54
N ILE A 103 13.24 3.81 -13.99
CA ILE A 103 12.94 4.19 -12.60
C ILE A 103 13.20 3.07 -11.60
N GLY A 104 13.54 1.87 -12.07
CA GLY A 104 13.83 0.72 -11.22
C GLY A 104 15.20 0.80 -10.56
N SER A 105 15.30 0.29 -9.33
CA SER A 105 16.56 0.21 -8.60
C SER A 105 17.43 -0.91 -9.14
N LYS A 106 18.61 -0.56 -9.63
CA LYS A 106 19.62 -1.55 -10.05
C LYS A 106 20.28 -2.24 -8.86
N GLU A 107 20.29 -1.58 -7.71
CA GLU A 107 20.94 -2.09 -6.49
C GLU A 107 20.02 -3.00 -5.67
N TYR A 108 18.75 -2.64 -5.51
CA TYR A 108 17.83 -3.34 -4.61
C TYR A 108 16.87 -4.28 -5.34
N GLY A 109 16.80 -4.21 -6.66
CA GLY A 109 15.93 -5.02 -7.49
C GLY A 109 14.91 -4.18 -8.24
N MET A 110 14.43 -4.72 -9.37
CA MET A 110 13.47 -4.02 -10.22
C MET A 110 12.06 -3.90 -9.61
N ASP A 111 11.80 -4.60 -8.53
CA ASP A 111 10.61 -4.46 -7.70
C ASP A 111 10.66 -3.26 -6.73
N HIS A 112 11.76 -2.51 -6.77
CA HIS A 112 11.98 -1.29 -6.00
C HIS A 112 12.26 -0.10 -6.93
N LEU A 113 11.75 1.07 -6.58
CA LEU A 113 12.07 2.32 -7.29
C LEU A 113 13.45 2.85 -6.90
N ASP A 114 14.14 3.47 -7.85
CA ASP A 114 15.37 4.23 -7.58
C ASP A 114 15.03 5.60 -6.99
N LEU A 115 15.25 5.77 -5.69
CA LEU A 115 14.92 6.99 -4.95
C LEU A 115 15.87 8.16 -5.23
N PHE A 116 16.98 7.92 -5.94
CA PHE A 116 17.90 8.96 -6.37
C PHE A 116 17.58 9.48 -7.78
N ASN A 117 16.70 8.81 -8.52
CA ASN A 117 16.31 9.19 -9.86
C ASN A 117 15.10 10.15 -9.83
N PRO A 118 15.24 11.39 -10.34
CA PRO A 118 14.13 12.34 -10.38
C PRO A 118 12.95 11.89 -11.25
N GLU A 119 13.19 11.01 -12.24
CA GLU A 119 12.11 10.42 -13.06
C GLU A 119 11.18 9.50 -12.24
N THR A 120 11.67 8.94 -11.14
CA THR A 120 10.84 8.19 -10.17
C THR A 120 9.74 9.09 -9.61
N TYR A 121 10.11 10.26 -9.13
CA TYR A 121 9.13 11.21 -8.55
C TYR A 121 8.18 11.75 -9.61
N LYS A 122 8.70 12.09 -10.79
CA LYS A 122 7.85 12.55 -11.90
C LYS A 122 6.81 11.52 -12.31
N PHE A 123 7.19 10.23 -12.35
CA PHE A 123 6.27 9.13 -12.65
C PHE A 123 5.21 8.98 -11.55
N MET A 124 5.63 8.91 -10.29
CA MET A 124 4.72 8.72 -9.16
C MET A 124 3.79 9.93 -8.95
N ASP A 125 4.31 11.16 -9.09
CA ASP A 125 3.52 12.39 -9.03
C ASP A 125 2.44 12.40 -10.11
N GLY A 126 2.78 12.03 -11.34
CA GLY A 126 1.83 11.91 -12.44
C GLY A 126 0.73 10.89 -12.17
N LEU A 127 1.12 9.74 -11.60
CA LEU A 127 0.20 8.66 -11.28
C LEU A 127 -0.78 9.07 -10.16
N PHE A 128 -0.29 9.59 -9.04
CA PHE A 128 -1.15 10.05 -7.95
C PHE A 128 -2.04 11.22 -8.38
N LYS A 129 -1.47 12.18 -9.11
CA LYS A 129 -2.21 13.35 -9.59
C LYS A 129 -3.41 12.94 -10.44
N GLU A 130 -3.26 11.95 -11.31
CA GLU A 130 -4.32 11.45 -12.17
C GLU A 130 -5.56 10.99 -11.40
N TYR A 131 -5.36 10.39 -10.22
CA TYR A 131 -6.47 9.86 -9.41
C TYR A 131 -6.98 10.83 -8.34
N LEU A 132 -6.22 11.87 -8.04
CA LEU A 132 -6.53 12.82 -6.96
C LEU A 132 -7.07 14.16 -7.46
N GLU A 133 -6.75 14.53 -8.70
CA GLU A 133 -7.11 15.85 -9.26
C GLU A 133 -8.55 15.88 -9.83
N GLY A 134 -9.15 17.06 -9.81
CA GLY A 134 -10.45 17.35 -10.40
C GLY A 134 -11.60 17.38 -9.39
N ASP A 135 -12.78 17.80 -9.88
CA ASP A 135 -13.98 17.97 -9.06
C ASP A 135 -14.59 16.61 -8.62
N GLU A 136 -14.41 15.58 -9.45
CA GLU A 136 -14.79 14.19 -9.15
C GLU A 136 -13.56 13.27 -9.28
N PRO A 137 -12.64 13.30 -8.30
CA PRO A 137 -11.44 12.48 -8.38
C PRO A 137 -11.76 10.99 -8.35
N VAL A 138 -10.90 10.18 -8.97
CA VAL A 138 -11.05 8.71 -8.97
C VAL A 138 -10.96 8.15 -7.56
N PHE A 139 -10.04 8.67 -6.73
CA PHE A 139 -9.96 8.35 -5.32
C PHE A 139 -10.91 9.26 -4.52
N ARG A 140 -12.10 8.74 -4.23
CA ARG A 140 -13.22 9.51 -3.66
C ARG A 140 -13.12 9.69 -2.16
N GLY A 141 -12.64 8.66 -1.45
CA GLY A 141 -12.56 8.63 0.02
C GLY A 141 -11.66 9.72 0.61
N LYS A 142 -11.73 9.84 1.93
CA LYS A 142 -10.91 10.82 2.66
C LYS A 142 -9.46 10.40 2.79
N LYS A 143 -9.16 9.10 2.70
CA LYS A 143 -7.84 8.53 2.90
C LYS A 143 -7.29 7.94 1.62
N VAL A 144 -5.97 8.04 1.47
CA VAL A 144 -5.20 7.40 0.40
C VAL A 144 -3.97 6.76 1.02
N HIS A 145 -3.75 5.50 0.70
CA HIS A 145 -2.57 4.77 1.17
C HIS A 145 -1.45 4.88 0.13
N ILE A 146 -0.28 5.29 0.57
CA ILE A 146 0.89 5.54 -0.28
C ILE A 146 1.95 4.44 -0.20
N GLY A 147 1.64 3.33 0.49
CA GLY A 147 2.57 2.23 0.70
C GLY A 147 3.61 2.53 1.78
N THR A 148 4.88 2.47 1.41
CA THR A 148 6.06 2.79 2.23
C THR A 148 6.40 1.74 3.29
N ASP A 149 6.29 0.45 2.94
CA ASP A 149 6.58 -0.66 3.84
C ASP A 149 8.03 -1.13 3.80
N GLU A 150 8.47 -1.70 2.69
CA GLU A 150 9.71 -2.45 2.60
C GLU A 150 10.75 -1.77 1.69
N TYR A 151 11.82 -1.27 2.29
CA TYR A 151 12.97 -0.75 1.54
C TYR A 151 14.29 -1.03 2.29
N SER A 152 15.42 -0.94 1.60
CA SER A 152 16.72 -1.22 2.20
C SER A 152 17.10 -0.19 3.26
N ASN A 153 17.57 -0.68 4.41
CA ASN A 153 18.14 0.15 5.49
C ASN A 153 19.67 -0.01 5.65
N LYS A 154 20.33 -0.66 4.68
CA LYS A 154 21.76 -0.98 4.77
C LYS A 154 22.69 0.23 4.62
N LYS A 155 22.23 1.30 3.96
CA LYS A 155 22.99 2.52 3.73
C LYS A 155 22.24 3.73 4.27
N LYS A 156 22.97 4.61 4.96
CA LYS A 156 22.38 5.80 5.58
C LYS A 156 21.72 6.72 4.55
N ASP A 157 22.36 7.00 3.44
CA ASP A 157 21.84 7.85 2.38
C ASP A 157 20.53 7.28 1.77
N VAL A 158 20.43 5.97 1.64
CA VAL A 158 19.21 5.29 1.17
C VAL A 158 18.08 5.41 2.18
N VAL A 159 18.38 5.25 3.48
CA VAL A 159 17.41 5.46 4.56
C VAL A 159 16.88 6.90 4.54
N GLU A 160 17.77 7.88 4.42
CA GLU A 160 17.37 9.30 4.36
C GLU A 160 16.52 9.59 3.12
N LYS A 161 16.81 8.98 1.98
CA LYS A 161 15.99 9.09 0.77
C LYS A 161 14.63 8.43 0.92
N PHE A 162 14.55 7.25 1.54
CA PHE A 162 13.29 6.59 1.84
C PHE A 162 12.40 7.43 2.77
N ARG A 163 12.99 8.02 3.81
CA ARG A 163 12.28 8.93 4.71
C ARG A 163 11.79 10.19 3.99
N ALA A 164 12.63 10.77 3.13
CA ALA A 164 12.25 11.92 2.31
C ALA A 164 11.13 11.58 1.31
N PHE A 165 11.16 10.39 0.71
CA PHE A 165 10.11 9.88 -0.16
C PHE A 165 8.78 9.74 0.60
N THR A 166 8.82 9.14 1.76
CA THR A 166 7.62 8.97 2.63
C THR A 166 7.02 10.33 2.99
N ASP A 167 7.83 11.28 3.47
CA ASP A 167 7.36 12.64 3.81
C ASP A 167 6.80 13.38 2.60
N HIS A 168 7.47 13.24 1.45
CA HIS A 168 7.02 13.86 0.20
C HIS A 168 5.61 13.39 -0.19
N TYR A 169 5.34 12.09 -0.21
CA TYR A 169 4.02 11.58 -0.63
C TYR A 169 2.94 11.74 0.43
N ILE A 170 3.27 11.78 1.72
CA ILE A 170 2.33 12.22 2.76
C ILE A 170 1.83 13.63 2.42
N ARG A 171 2.74 14.58 2.20
CA ARG A 171 2.38 15.97 1.88
C ARG A 171 1.73 16.12 0.51
N PHE A 172 2.12 15.30 -0.44
CA PHE A 172 1.56 15.32 -1.79
C PHE A 172 0.07 15.00 -1.76
N VAL A 173 -0.32 13.89 -1.13
CA VAL A 173 -1.75 13.52 -1.05
C VAL A 173 -2.55 14.48 -0.16
N GLU A 174 -1.94 15.03 0.88
CA GLU A 174 -2.56 16.08 1.69
C GLU A 174 -2.82 17.37 0.90
N GLY A 175 -1.98 17.69 -0.08
CA GLY A 175 -2.19 18.81 -1.00
C GLY A 175 -3.48 18.70 -1.81
N PHE A 176 -4.03 17.49 -1.96
CA PHE A 176 -5.33 17.22 -2.57
C PHE A 176 -6.46 17.03 -1.53
N GLY A 177 -6.23 17.42 -0.27
CA GLY A 177 -7.22 17.33 0.80
C GLY A 177 -7.44 15.91 1.34
N LYS A 178 -6.51 14.98 1.09
CA LYS A 178 -6.59 13.60 1.57
C LYS A 178 -5.77 13.42 2.86
N GLN A 179 -6.17 12.48 3.70
CA GLN A 179 -5.36 12.00 4.81
C GLN A 179 -4.48 10.85 4.30
N ALA A 180 -3.17 10.97 4.52
CA ALA A 180 -2.23 9.91 4.15
C ALA A 180 -2.33 8.72 5.09
N VAL A 181 -2.28 7.52 4.50
CA VAL A 181 -2.09 6.25 5.20
C VAL A 181 -0.78 5.64 4.72
N VAL A 182 0.01 5.09 5.63
CA VAL A 182 1.32 4.50 5.35
C VAL A 182 1.46 3.13 6.00
N TRP A 183 2.27 2.26 5.42
CA TRP A 183 2.76 1.10 6.12
C TRP A 183 3.83 1.51 7.14
N GLY A 184 3.85 0.85 8.29
CA GLY A 184 4.86 1.09 9.29
C GLY A 184 6.23 0.58 8.88
N ALA A 185 7.21 1.49 8.74
CA ALA A 185 8.59 1.17 8.37
C ALA A 185 9.65 2.01 9.10
N LEU A 186 9.25 2.99 9.90
CA LEU A 186 10.17 4.00 10.42
C LEU A 186 11.04 3.53 11.59
N SER A 187 10.72 2.41 12.25
CA SER A 187 11.64 1.77 13.20
C SER A 187 12.75 0.99 12.48
N HIS A 188 12.46 0.48 11.27
CA HIS A 188 13.43 -0.16 10.39
C HIS A 188 14.30 0.87 9.67
N ALA A 189 13.69 1.92 9.13
CA ALA A 189 14.35 3.03 8.44
C ALA A 189 14.66 4.18 9.41
N LYS A 190 15.50 3.91 10.43
CA LYS A 190 15.94 4.93 11.39
C LYS A 190 16.89 5.91 10.73
N GLY A 191 16.53 7.20 10.74
CA GLY A 191 17.31 8.26 10.11
C GLY A 191 17.00 9.64 10.68
N ASP A 192 17.70 10.64 10.16
CA ASP A 192 17.62 12.03 10.65
C ASP A 192 16.59 12.86 9.87
N THR A 193 16.27 12.47 8.62
CA THR A 193 15.25 13.15 7.80
C THR A 193 13.89 13.06 8.47
N PRO A 194 13.26 14.19 8.78
CA PRO A 194 11.95 14.20 9.43
C PRO A 194 10.88 13.64 8.49
N VAL A 195 9.93 12.91 9.06
CA VAL A 195 8.72 12.43 8.37
C VAL A 195 7.52 12.95 9.12
N LYS A 196 6.59 13.59 8.42
CA LYS A 196 5.38 14.13 9.01
C LYS A 196 4.56 13.02 9.67
N SER A 197 4.08 13.26 10.89
CA SER A 197 3.22 12.33 11.63
C SER A 197 1.83 12.89 11.93
N GLU A 198 1.72 14.23 12.01
CA GLU A 198 0.44 14.88 12.27
C GLU A 198 -0.57 14.55 11.19
N ASN A 199 -1.76 14.07 11.58
CA ASN A 199 -2.84 13.65 10.69
C ASN A 199 -2.48 12.50 9.74
N VAL A 200 -1.49 11.68 10.09
CA VAL A 200 -1.08 10.50 9.32
C VAL A 200 -1.53 9.24 10.04
N VAL A 201 -2.13 8.32 9.29
CA VAL A 201 -2.49 6.98 9.76
C VAL A 201 -1.41 6.00 9.36
N MET A 202 -0.98 5.15 10.28
CA MET A 202 0.04 4.14 10.02
C MET A 202 -0.51 2.74 10.31
N ASN A 203 -0.39 1.84 9.36
CA ASN A 203 -0.66 0.42 9.54
C ASN A 203 0.48 -0.24 10.30
N ALA A 204 0.25 -0.62 11.56
CA ALA A 204 1.23 -1.32 12.39
C ALA A 204 1.10 -2.82 12.15
N TRP A 205 1.96 -3.35 11.28
CA TRP A 205 1.90 -4.74 10.81
C TRP A 205 3.00 -5.63 11.41
N TYR A 206 4.20 -5.09 11.57
CA TYR A 206 5.34 -5.80 12.13
C TYR A 206 6.18 -4.89 13.04
N ASN A 207 6.38 -5.29 14.29
CA ASN A 207 7.06 -4.46 15.29
C ASN A 207 8.50 -4.11 14.92
N GLY A 208 9.20 -5.01 14.19
CA GLY A 208 10.56 -4.74 13.72
C GLY A 208 10.63 -3.62 12.68
N TYR A 209 9.54 -3.37 11.95
CA TYR A 209 9.45 -2.28 10.98
C TYR A 209 8.91 -1.00 11.61
N ALA A 210 7.90 -1.11 12.49
CA ALA A 210 7.37 0.04 13.21
C ALA A 210 6.97 -0.38 14.62
N ASP A 211 7.76 0.03 15.61
CA ASP A 211 7.41 -0.15 17.01
C ASP A 211 6.21 0.74 17.37
N PRO A 212 5.05 0.15 17.73
CA PRO A 212 3.83 0.91 17.90
C PRO A 212 3.92 1.98 18.98
N ALA A 213 4.59 1.69 20.09
CA ALA A 213 4.73 2.64 21.19
C ALA A 213 5.54 3.88 20.74
N THR A 214 6.61 3.66 19.97
CA THR A 214 7.41 4.74 19.38
C THR A 214 6.58 5.54 18.39
N MET A 215 5.84 4.87 17.49
CA MET A 215 5.04 5.54 16.47
C MET A 215 3.93 6.42 17.06
N ILE A 216 3.27 5.96 18.14
CA ILE A 216 2.29 6.78 18.86
C ILE A 216 2.96 8.00 19.49
N LYS A 217 4.11 7.80 20.13
CA LYS A 217 4.88 8.91 20.73
C LYS A 217 5.29 9.94 19.68
N ASP A 218 5.60 9.49 18.47
CA ASP A 218 5.96 10.34 17.34
C ASP A 218 4.75 11.05 16.70
N GLY A 219 3.51 10.70 17.14
CA GLY A 219 2.27 11.38 16.74
C GLY A 219 1.44 10.72 15.67
N TYR A 220 1.78 9.48 15.24
CA TYR A 220 0.98 8.73 14.27
C TYR A 220 -0.31 8.18 14.88
N GLN A 221 -1.37 8.16 14.08
CA GLN A 221 -2.58 7.36 14.37
C GLN A 221 -2.34 5.93 13.86
N LEU A 222 -2.58 4.92 14.68
CA LEU A 222 -2.28 3.54 14.28
C LEU A 222 -3.53 2.73 13.96
N ILE A 223 -3.41 1.87 12.94
CA ILE A 223 -4.28 0.73 12.70
C ILE A 223 -3.47 -0.54 13.02
N SER A 224 -3.94 -1.35 13.96
CA SER A 224 -3.29 -2.60 14.35
C SER A 224 -3.66 -3.72 13.40
N ILE A 225 -2.66 -4.22 12.65
CA ILE A 225 -2.82 -5.34 11.71
C ILE A 225 -1.62 -6.31 11.83
N PRO A 226 -1.37 -6.87 13.02
CA PRO A 226 -0.19 -7.69 13.27
C PRO A 226 -0.15 -8.90 12.33
N ASP A 227 0.94 -9.03 11.59
CA ASP A 227 1.15 -10.05 10.57
C ASP A 227 1.04 -11.49 11.11
N GLY A 228 1.58 -11.73 12.29
CA GLY A 228 1.50 -13.02 12.98
C GLY A 228 0.11 -13.43 13.48
N LEU A 229 -0.89 -12.54 13.40
CA LEU A 229 -2.25 -12.82 13.88
C LEU A 229 -3.31 -12.74 12.78
N VAL A 230 -3.24 -11.71 11.92
CA VAL A 230 -4.34 -11.41 10.99
C VAL A 230 -4.00 -11.61 9.52
N TYR A 231 -2.72 -11.82 9.17
CA TYR A 231 -2.35 -12.06 7.78
C TYR A 231 -2.78 -13.45 7.34
N ILE A 232 -3.46 -13.50 6.20
CA ILE A 232 -3.82 -14.73 5.50
C ILE A 232 -3.18 -14.65 4.13
N VAL A 233 -2.09 -15.41 3.93
CA VAL A 233 -1.34 -15.43 2.68
C VAL A 233 -1.12 -16.90 2.28
N PRO A 234 -2.10 -17.50 1.59
CA PRO A 234 -2.05 -18.91 1.24
C PRO A 234 -0.80 -19.29 0.45
N LYS A 235 -0.14 -20.36 0.88
CA LYS A 235 1.08 -20.92 0.27
C LYS A 235 2.34 -20.04 0.39
N ALA A 236 2.33 -18.99 1.17
CA ALA A 236 3.52 -18.20 1.45
C ALA A 236 4.58 -18.99 2.26
N GLY A 237 4.15 -19.98 3.04
CA GLY A 237 5.03 -20.84 3.83
C GLY A 237 5.46 -20.26 5.19
N TYR A 238 5.29 -18.95 5.39
CA TYR A 238 5.60 -18.22 6.62
C TYR A 238 4.42 -17.44 7.19
N TYR A 239 3.35 -17.26 6.43
CA TYR A 239 2.06 -16.74 6.87
C TYR A 239 1.01 -17.86 6.90
N TYR A 240 -0.13 -17.60 7.54
CA TYR A 240 -1.22 -18.57 7.61
C TYR A 240 -1.92 -18.72 6.26
N ASP A 241 -2.31 -19.96 5.95
CA ASP A 241 -3.19 -20.26 4.81
C ASP A 241 -4.66 -19.94 5.13
N TYR A 242 -4.99 -19.84 6.39
CA TYR A 242 -6.34 -19.56 6.91
C TYR A 242 -6.27 -18.82 8.25
N LEU A 243 -7.36 -18.16 8.61
CA LEU A 243 -7.46 -17.48 9.91
C LEU A 243 -7.49 -18.49 11.05
N ASN A 244 -6.61 -18.33 12.03
CA ASN A 244 -6.64 -19.09 13.27
C ASN A 244 -7.49 -18.35 14.29
N GLU A 245 -8.83 -18.50 14.18
CA GLU A 245 -9.79 -17.78 15.01
C GLU A 245 -9.59 -17.99 16.53
N PRO A 246 -9.37 -19.23 17.06
CA PRO A 246 -9.16 -19.42 18.48
C PRO A 246 -7.91 -18.70 19.00
N TYR A 247 -6.83 -18.71 18.21
CA TYR A 247 -5.59 -18.03 18.56
C TYR A 247 -5.77 -16.52 18.51
N LEU A 248 -6.37 -16.01 17.44
CA LEU A 248 -6.69 -14.59 17.28
C LEU A 248 -7.54 -14.07 18.43
N TYR A 249 -8.62 -14.79 18.81
CA TYR A 249 -9.49 -14.39 19.89
C TYR A 249 -8.77 -14.35 21.25
N LYS A 250 -7.83 -15.25 21.47
CA LYS A 250 -7.06 -15.34 22.72
C LYS A 250 -5.98 -14.28 22.81
N GLU A 251 -5.24 -14.04 21.71
CA GLU A 251 -3.98 -13.26 21.75
C GLU A 251 -4.16 -11.82 21.25
N TRP A 252 -5.12 -11.57 20.36
CA TRP A 252 -5.30 -10.22 19.83
C TRP A 252 -6.25 -9.40 20.68
N THR A 253 -5.69 -8.39 21.31
CA THR A 253 -6.49 -7.35 21.97
C THR A 253 -6.31 -6.06 21.18
N CYS A 254 -7.42 -5.46 20.73
CA CYS A 254 -7.37 -4.21 19.96
C CYS A 254 -6.77 -3.01 20.75
N LEU A 255 -6.40 -3.22 22.01
CA LEU A 255 -5.79 -2.20 22.87
C LEU A 255 -4.27 -2.38 23.03
N LEU A 256 -3.70 -3.46 22.56
CA LEU A 256 -2.29 -3.77 22.80
C LEU A 256 -1.60 -4.26 21.53
N TYR A 257 -0.52 -3.64 21.27
CA TYR A 257 0.52 -3.86 20.28
C TYR A 257 1.32 -5.12 20.57
N THR A 258 0.67 -6.22 20.76
CA THR A 258 1.37 -7.47 20.96
C THR A 258 1.32 -8.25 19.67
N SER A 259 2.26 -7.98 18.79
CA SER A 259 2.80 -9.09 18.02
C SER A 259 3.46 -10.01 19.05
N PRO A 260 3.11 -11.30 19.13
CA PRO A 260 3.88 -12.23 19.95
C PRO A 260 5.30 -12.23 19.38
N SER A 261 6.25 -11.80 20.22
CA SER A 261 7.68 -11.85 19.92
C SER A 261 8.16 -13.30 19.93
#